data_e3dc033601df82af2338cb983980d528
#
_entry.id   e3dc033601df82af2338cb983980d528
#
_cell.length_a   1.000
_cell.length_b   1.000
_cell.length_c   1.000
_cell.angle_alpha   90.00
_cell.angle_beta   90.00
_cell.angle_gamma   90.00
#
_symmetry.space_group_name_H-M   'P 1'
#
loop_
_entity.id
_entity.type
_entity.pdbx_description
1 polymer ?
#
loop_
_entity_poly.entity_id
_entity_poly.type
_entity_poly.pdbx_seq_one_letter_code
_entity_poly.pdbx_strand_id
1 'polypeptide(L)'
;MSRYSIFSLFRNGLSYHENWERQWRSPEPKREYDMVIVGGGGHGLATAYYLAKEHGVRNIAILEKGWIGGGNTARNTTIVRSNYLWDESAALYEKAMKLWEGLSQDLNYNVMFSQRGVLNLAHTLQDVRDTERRVNANRLNGVDAEFITPEQIKEIEPTINLNSRYPVLGASIQRRAGVARHDAVAWGFARGADQHGVDIIQNCQVTGIRREGGAVTGVDTVKGFIKAKKVAVVAAGNTSTLADMAGVRLPLESHPLQALVSEPIKPVVNTVIMSNAVHAYISQSDKGDLVIGAGVDQYTGFGQRGSFNIIEGTLEAIVEMFPVFSRVRMNRQWGGIVDVSPDACPIISKTDVKGLYFNCGWGTGGFKATPGSGWVFAHTIANDAPHPLNAPFSLDRFYTGHLIDEHGAAAVAH
;
A
#
# COMPACT_ATOMS: atom_id res chain seq x y z
N MET A 1 11.43 4.06 30.34
CA MET A 1 12.81 3.65 29.97
C MET A 1 12.85 3.39 28.47
N SER A 2 13.93 3.79 27.81
CA SER A 2 14.12 3.46 26.38
C SER A 2 14.16 1.93 26.23
N ARG A 3 13.39 1.36 25.28
CA ARG A 3 13.35 -0.09 25.01
C ARG A 3 14.69 -0.63 24.47
N TYR A 4 15.58 0.24 24.02
CA TYR A 4 16.90 -0.08 23.46
C TYR A 4 18.05 0.35 24.38
N SER A 5 17.83 0.45 25.68
CA SER A 5 18.90 0.77 26.62
C SER A 5 19.75 -0.47 26.94
N ILE A 6 21.01 -0.25 27.35
CA ILE A 6 21.89 -1.33 27.82
C ILE A 6 21.28 -2.10 28.99
N PHE A 7 20.52 -1.42 29.85
CA PHE A 7 19.81 -2.04 30.96
C PHE A 7 18.68 -2.96 30.47
N SER A 8 18.00 -2.60 29.38
CA SER A 8 16.98 -3.44 28.75
C SER A 8 17.62 -4.69 28.14
N LEU A 9 18.77 -4.54 27.46
CA LEU A 9 19.52 -5.67 26.91
C LEU A 9 19.97 -6.65 28.00
N PHE A 10 20.53 -6.12 29.08
CA PHE A 10 20.98 -6.93 30.23
C PHE A 10 19.81 -7.67 30.90
N ARG A 11 18.73 -6.97 31.18
CA ARG A 11 17.50 -7.56 31.74
C ARG A 11 16.94 -8.69 30.86
N ASN A 12 16.86 -8.46 29.57
CA ASN A 12 16.34 -9.44 28.62
C ASN A 12 17.30 -10.64 28.47
N GLY A 13 18.59 -10.40 28.51
CA GLY A 13 19.59 -11.48 28.53
C GLY A 13 19.46 -12.39 29.75
N LEU A 14 19.25 -11.82 30.94
CA LEU A 14 19.04 -12.58 32.17
C LEU A 14 17.73 -13.38 32.18
N SER A 15 16.70 -12.90 31.48
CA SER A 15 15.41 -13.60 31.33
C SER A 15 15.37 -14.54 30.11
N TYR A 16 16.49 -14.86 29.49
CA TYR A 16 16.57 -15.65 28.25
C TYR A 16 15.66 -15.12 27.12
N HIS A 17 15.40 -13.83 27.09
CA HIS A 17 14.49 -13.18 26.15
C HIS A 17 13.05 -13.70 26.23
N GLU A 18 12.62 -14.19 27.37
CA GLU A 18 11.24 -14.61 27.62
C GLU A 18 10.40 -13.50 28.26
N ASN A 19 9.08 -13.68 28.24
CA ASN A 19 8.12 -12.78 28.89
C ASN A 19 8.18 -11.32 28.42
N TRP A 20 8.40 -11.11 27.13
CA TRP A 20 8.36 -9.77 26.55
C TRP A 20 6.96 -9.18 26.59
N GLU A 21 6.84 -7.90 26.88
CA GLU A 21 5.60 -7.17 26.76
C GLU A 21 5.10 -7.18 25.31
N ARG A 22 3.81 -7.33 25.12
CA ARG A 22 3.19 -7.19 23.80
C ARG A 22 3.49 -5.83 23.22
N GLN A 23 3.72 -5.76 21.92
CA GLN A 23 4.05 -4.51 21.23
C GLN A 23 2.85 -3.57 21.09
N TRP A 24 1.65 -4.14 21.15
CA TRP A 24 0.36 -3.44 21.21
C TRP A 24 -0.61 -4.28 22.05
N ARG A 25 -1.61 -3.60 22.63
CA ARG A 25 -2.67 -4.24 23.38
C ARG A 25 -3.63 -4.97 22.43
N SER A 26 -4.34 -5.94 22.93
CA SER A 26 -5.45 -6.62 22.25
C SER A 26 -6.66 -6.64 23.19
N PRO A 27 -7.31 -5.48 23.43
CA PRO A 27 -8.43 -5.39 24.33
C PRO A 27 -9.69 -6.02 23.75
N GLU A 28 -10.64 -6.36 24.60
CA GLU A 28 -12.02 -6.59 24.17
C GLU A 28 -12.66 -5.25 23.76
N PRO A 29 -13.57 -5.24 22.76
CA PRO A 29 -14.19 -4.02 22.31
C PRO A 29 -15.05 -3.37 23.40
N LYS A 30 -14.96 -2.06 23.53
CA LYS A 30 -15.92 -1.27 24.30
C LYS A 30 -17.27 -1.24 23.59
N ARG A 31 -18.31 -0.88 24.34
CA ARG A 31 -19.67 -0.72 23.78
C ARG A 31 -19.81 0.48 22.87
N GLU A 32 -18.97 1.51 23.04
CA GLU A 32 -19.04 2.76 22.30
C GLU A 32 -17.64 3.34 22.04
N TYR A 33 -17.46 3.85 20.82
CA TYR A 33 -16.28 4.62 20.40
C TYR A 33 -16.70 5.92 19.71
N ASP A 34 -15.81 6.91 19.74
CA ASP A 34 -15.98 8.11 18.94
C ASP A 34 -15.70 7.83 17.46
N MET A 35 -14.73 6.95 17.21
CA MET A 35 -14.30 6.55 15.87
C MET A 35 -14.05 5.04 15.79
N VAL A 36 -14.64 4.40 14.79
CA VAL A 36 -14.34 3.02 14.40
C VAL A 36 -13.70 3.00 13.02
N ILE A 37 -12.54 2.38 12.90
CA ILE A 37 -11.85 2.12 11.63
C ILE A 37 -11.97 0.63 11.32
N VAL A 38 -12.58 0.30 10.20
CA VAL A 38 -12.77 -1.07 9.73
C VAL A 38 -11.62 -1.44 8.79
N GLY A 39 -10.73 -2.30 9.27
CA GLY A 39 -9.53 -2.76 8.56
C GLY A 39 -8.23 -2.39 9.29
N GLY A 40 -7.50 -3.40 9.73
CA GLY A 40 -6.20 -3.33 10.41
C GLY A 40 -5.01 -3.45 9.46
N GLY A 41 -5.16 -3.04 8.20
CA GLY A 41 -4.07 -2.90 7.23
C GLY A 41 -3.26 -1.63 7.41
N GLY A 42 -2.22 -1.44 6.60
CA GLY A 42 -1.33 -0.27 6.68
C GLY A 42 -2.08 1.06 6.70
N HIS A 43 -3.03 1.26 5.79
CA HIS A 43 -3.81 2.51 5.71
C HIS A 43 -4.68 2.76 6.94
N GLY A 44 -5.37 1.73 7.46
CA GLY A 44 -6.20 1.87 8.66
C GLY A 44 -5.37 2.17 9.91
N LEU A 45 -4.24 1.47 10.07
CA LEU A 45 -3.30 1.69 11.17
C LEU A 45 -2.66 3.09 11.10
N ALA A 46 -2.24 3.53 9.90
CA ALA A 46 -1.70 4.86 9.69
C ALA A 46 -2.75 5.95 9.98
N THR A 47 -3.98 5.77 9.51
CA THR A 47 -5.10 6.69 9.79
C THR A 47 -5.34 6.85 11.29
N ALA A 48 -5.42 5.75 12.03
CA ALA A 48 -5.60 5.78 13.48
C ALA A 48 -4.45 6.48 14.20
N TYR A 49 -3.22 6.21 13.78
CA TYR A 49 -2.02 6.85 14.31
C TYR A 49 -2.06 8.37 14.15
N TYR A 50 -2.31 8.86 12.92
CA TYR A 50 -2.35 10.30 12.67
C TYR A 50 -3.57 10.99 13.30
N LEU A 51 -4.74 10.34 13.34
CA LEU A 51 -5.91 10.84 14.07
C LEU A 51 -5.58 11.08 15.55
N ALA A 52 -4.92 10.13 16.19
CA ALA A 52 -4.59 10.21 17.61
C ALA A 52 -3.42 11.15 17.88
N LYS A 53 -2.37 11.13 17.04
CA LYS A 53 -1.14 11.92 17.22
C LYS A 53 -1.34 13.40 16.87
N GLU A 54 -1.89 13.69 15.68
CA GLU A 54 -1.92 15.04 15.14
C GLU A 54 -3.24 15.77 15.39
N HIS A 55 -4.36 15.03 15.42
CA HIS A 55 -5.69 15.63 15.63
C HIS A 55 -6.23 15.44 17.05
N GLY A 56 -5.49 14.76 17.92
CA GLY A 56 -5.89 14.58 19.31
C GLY A 56 -7.17 13.76 19.51
N VAL A 57 -7.65 13.07 18.46
CA VAL A 57 -8.85 12.22 18.55
C VAL A 57 -8.56 11.08 19.53
N ARG A 58 -9.51 10.83 20.42
CA ARG A 58 -9.43 9.78 21.44
C ARG A 58 -10.56 8.77 21.23
N ASN A 59 -10.52 7.67 21.97
CA ASN A 59 -11.54 6.62 21.93
C ASN A 59 -11.76 6.07 20.52
N ILE A 60 -10.65 5.66 19.89
CA ILE A 60 -10.60 5.08 18.55
C ILE A 60 -10.48 3.56 18.67
N ALA A 61 -11.27 2.81 17.88
CA ALA A 61 -11.07 1.39 17.66
C ALA A 61 -10.68 1.10 16.22
N ILE A 62 -9.73 0.18 16.03
CA ILE A 62 -9.49 -0.52 14.76
C ILE A 62 -10.09 -1.92 14.89
N LEU A 63 -10.99 -2.27 13.96
CA LEU A 63 -11.59 -3.62 13.92
C LEU A 63 -11.01 -4.38 12.73
N GLU A 64 -10.29 -5.46 13.02
CA GLU A 64 -9.66 -6.31 12.01
C GLU A 64 -10.26 -7.71 12.06
N LYS A 65 -10.73 -8.22 10.90
CA LYS A 65 -11.35 -9.54 10.81
C LYS A 65 -10.41 -10.70 11.14
N GLY A 66 -9.13 -10.53 10.86
CA GLY A 66 -8.09 -11.51 11.14
C GLY A 66 -7.02 -10.92 12.05
N TRP A 67 -5.83 -10.72 11.52
CA TRP A 67 -4.69 -10.17 12.24
C TRP A 67 -4.14 -8.92 11.55
N ILE A 68 -3.44 -8.08 12.29
CA ILE A 68 -2.83 -6.84 11.80
C ILE A 68 -2.02 -7.09 10.54
N GLY A 69 -2.34 -6.31 9.49
CA GLY A 69 -1.67 -6.42 8.21
C GLY A 69 -1.99 -7.66 7.39
N GLY A 70 -2.83 -8.59 7.87
CA GLY A 70 -3.11 -9.88 7.26
C GLY A 70 -3.82 -9.84 5.89
N GLY A 71 -4.32 -8.68 5.47
CA GLY A 71 -4.90 -8.45 4.14
C GLY A 71 -3.84 -8.18 3.05
N ASN A 72 -4.09 -7.18 2.21
CA ASN A 72 -3.17 -6.79 1.13
C ASN A 72 -1.81 -6.28 1.64
N THR A 73 -1.73 -5.77 2.86
CA THR A 73 -0.47 -5.33 3.46
C THR A 73 0.55 -6.47 3.51
N ALA A 74 0.15 -7.69 3.91
CA ALA A 74 1.04 -8.86 3.92
C ALA A 74 1.28 -9.47 2.52
N ARG A 75 0.57 -9.00 1.50
CA ARG A 75 0.61 -9.58 0.14
C ARG A 75 1.20 -8.65 -0.90
N ASN A 76 1.63 -7.47 -0.51
CA ASN A 76 2.27 -6.52 -1.43
C ASN A 76 3.77 -6.83 -1.62
N THR A 77 4.34 -6.27 -2.67
CA THR A 77 5.74 -6.44 -3.04
C THR A 77 6.65 -5.32 -2.55
N THR A 78 6.12 -4.47 -1.68
CA THR A 78 6.86 -3.49 -0.85
C THR A 78 7.52 -2.32 -1.56
N ILE A 79 7.25 -2.11 -2.85
CA ILE A 79 7.84 -1.02 -3.63
C ILE A 79 7.27 0.33 -3.16
N VAL A 80 8.16 1.29 -2.91
CA VAL A 80 7.83 2.68 -2.53
C VAL A 80 8.40 3.61 -3.59
N ARG A 81 7.51 4.40 -4.22
CA ARG A 81 7.85 5.38 -5.27
C ARG A 81 6.81 6.50 -5.35
N SER A 82 7.16 7.65 -5.93
CA SER A 82 6.25 8.79 -6.11
C SER A 82 6.16 9.29 -7.56
N ASN A 83 6.79 8.62 -8.50
CA ASN A 83 6.88 9.03 -9.91
C ASN A 83 5.58 8.77 -10.71
N TYR A 84 4.49 9.38 -10.28
CA TYR A 84 3.20 9.38 -10.97
C TYR A 84 3.13 10.51 -12.01
N LEU A 85 2.33 10.31 -13.07
CA LEU A 85 2.25 11.24 -14.18
C LEU A 85 1.42 12.49 -13.84
N TRP A 86 0.24 12.28 -13.24
CA TRP A 86 -0.73 13.34 -12.98
C TRP A 86 -0.40 14.11 -11.70
N ASP A 87 -0.62 15.42 -11.74
CA ASP A 87 -0.23 16.34 -10.67
C ASP A 87 -0.83 15.97 -9.32
N GLU A 88 -2.10 15.60 -9.30
CA GLU A 88 -2.82 15.20 -8.09
C GLU A 88 -2.19 13.96 -7.44
N SER A 89 -1.92 12.95 -8.27
CA SER A 89 -1.28 11.73 -7.84
C SER A 89 0.16 11.98 -7.42
N ALA A 90 0.94 12.72 -8.23
CA ALA A 90 2.32 13.06 -7.92
C ALA A 90 2.43 13.80 -6.58
N ALA A 91 1.55 14.78 -6.32
CA ALA A 91 1.52 15.55 -5.08
C ALA A 91 1.23 14.66 -3.86
N LEU A 92 0.25 13.77 -3.94
CA LEU A 92 -0.10 12.85 -2.86
C LEU A 92 1.03 11.84 -2.57
N TYR A 93 1.58 11.22 -3.63
CA TYR A 93 2.65 10.23 -3.47
C TYR A 93 3.99 10.86 -3.09
N GLU A 94 4.29 12.10 -3.51
CA GLU A 94 5.49 12.81 -3.05
C GLU A 94 5.35 13.25 -1.58
N LYS A 95 4.15 13.62 -1.12
CA LYS A 95 3.89 13.79 0.32
C LYS A 95 4.11 12.48 1.08
N ALA A 96 3.64 11.36 0.53
CA ALA A 96 3.88 10.03 1.11
C ALA A 96 5.38 9.71 1.17
N MET A 97 6.15 10.00 0.10
CA MET A 97 7.60 9.79 0.04
C MET A 97 8.33 10.55 1.16
N LYS A 98 8.00 11.83 1.34
CA LYS A 98 8.57 12.63 2.44
C LYS A 98 8.24 12.07 3.82
N LEU A 99 7.05 11.51 3.99
CA LEU A 99 6.69 10.82 5.24
C LEU A 99 7.45 9.50 5.41
N TRP A 100 7.67 8.72 4.33
CA TRP A 100 8.49 7.52 4.37
C TRP A 100 9.91 7.78 4.85
N GLU A 101 10.53 8.87 4.41
CA GLU A 101 11.90 9.24 4.76
C GLU A 101 12.09 9.51 6.26
N GLY A 102 11.06 10.03 6.94
CA GLY A 102 11.06 10.26 8.39
C GLY A 102 10.38 9.17 9.23
N LEU A 103 9.75 8.18 8.60
CA LEU A 103 8.80 7.30 9.28
C LEU A 103 9.40 6.47 10.41
N SER A 104 10.62 5.98 10.24
CA SER A 104 11.31 5.19 11.28
C SER A 104 11.57 6.01 12.55
N GLN A 105 11.91 7.29 12.41
CA GLN A 105 12.08 8.21 13.54
C GLN A 105 10.74 8.54 14.17
N ASP A 106 9.74 8.86 13.38
CA ASP A 106 8.40 9.23 13.85
C ASP A 106 7.73 8.12 14.66
N LEU A 107 7.88 6.88 14.23
CA LEU A 107 7.34 5.71 14.90
C LEU A 107 8.26 5.18 16.01
N ASN A 108 9.50 5.69 16.10
CA ASN A 108 10.56 5.06 16.89
C ASN A 108 10.59 3.53 16.64
N TYR A 109 10.55 3.15 15.36
CA TYR A 109 10.48 1.78 14.91
C TYR A 109 11.01 1.66 13.48
N ASN A 110 12.03 0.82 13.26
CA ASN A 110 12.62 0.67 11.94
C ASN A 110 11.67 -0.04 10.97
N VAL A 111 11.13 0.70 10.00
CA VAL A 111 10.28 0.18 8.92
C VAL A 111 11.08 -0.44 7.77
N MET A 112 12.41 -0.42 7.87
CA MET A 112 13.35 -0.97 6.89
C MET A 112 13.14 -0.37 5.49
N PHE A 113 12.89 0.94 5.42
CA PHE A 113 12.83 1.64 4.14
C PHE A 113 14.24 1.79 3.57
N SER A 114 14.46 1.14 2.42
CA SER A 114 15.73 1.12 1.71
C SER A 114 15.57 1.83 0.36
N GLN A 115 16.15 3.01 0.25
CA GLN A 115 16.15 3.83 -0.96
C GLN A 115 17.23 3.34 -1.91
N ARG A 116 16.89 2.36 -2.73
CA ARG A 116 17.80 1.72 -3.70
C ARG A 116 17.44 2.00 -5.16
N GLY A 117 16.49 2.90 -5.36
CA GLY A 117 15.99 3.29 -6.68
C GLY A 117 14.91 2.36 -7.23
N VAL A 118 14.13 2.92 -8.16
CA VAL A 118 13.16 2.19 -9.00
C VAL A 118 13.38 2.57 -10.45
N LEU A 119 13.62 1.57 -11.29
CA LEU A 119 13.72 1.68 -12.74
C LEU A 119 12.39 1.30 -13.38
N ASN A 120 11.90 2.11 -14.33
CA ASN A 120 10.81 1.74 -15.23
C ASN A 120 11.37 1.65 -16.64
N LEU A 121 11.41 0.43 -17.18
CA LEU A 121 12.00 0.14 -18.50
C LEU A 121 11.09 0.61 -19.64
N ALA A 122 11.71 1.08 -20.71
CA ALA A 122 11.08 1.42 -21.98
C ALA A 122 11.56 0.45 -23.06
N HIS A 123 10.65 -0.19 -23.78
CA HIS A 123 10.94 -1.26 -24.75
C HIS A 123 10.68 -0.83 -26.20
N THR A 124 9.89 0.20 -26.40
CA THR A 124 9.54 0.75 -27.71
C THR A 124 9.87 2.23 -27.79
N LEU A 125 9.96 2.81 -28.99
CA LEU A 125 10.12 4.26 -29.15
C LEU A 125 8.95 5.04 -28.54
N GLN A 126 7.76 4.46 -28.51
CA GLN A 126 6.62 5.08 -27.85
C GLN A 126 6.80 5.11 -26.34
N ASP A 127 7.30 4.01 -25.75
CA ASP A 127 7.60 3.96 -24.31
C ASP A 127 8.70 4.99 -23.95
N VAL A 128 9.71 5.16 -24.79
CA VAL A 128 10.75 6.19 -24.58
C VAL A 128 10.15 7.58 -24.50
N ARG A 129 9.31 7.94 -25.48
CA ARG A 129 8.62 9.25 -25.51
C ARG A 129 7.72 9.46 -24.30
N ASP A 130 6.97 8.43 -23.91
CA ASP A 130 6.11 8.51 -22.73
C ASP A 130 6.93 8.61 -21.43
N THR A 131 8.03 7.89 -21.36
CA THR A 131 8.97 7.94 -20.22
C THR A 131 9.59 9.32 -20.08
N GLU A 132 10.04 9.94 -21.18
CA GLU A 132 10.57 11.32 -21.19
C GLU A 132 9.51 12.34 -20.75
N ARG A 133 8.29 12.20 -21.25
CA ARG A 133 7.15 13.03 -20.82
C ARG A 133 6.90 12.89 -19.31
N ARG A 134 6.88 11.66 -18.79
CA ARG A 134 6.71 11.37 -17.35
C ARG A 134 7.84 11.96 -16.52
N VAL A 135 9.08 11.83 -16.95
CA VAL A 135 10.24 12.41 -16.27
C VAL A 135 10.11 13.94 -16.19
N ASN A 136 9.70 14.60 -17.28
CA ASN A 136 9.51 16.04 -17.28
C ASN A 136 8.35 16.47 -16.35
N ALA A 137 7.21 15.79 -16.40
CA ALA A 137 6.09 16.05 -15.49
C ALA A 137 6.48 15.83 -14.02
N ASN A 138 7.21 14.76 -13.73
CA ASN A 138 7.70 14.48 -12.39
C ASN A 138 8.63 15.57 -11.87
N ARG A 139 9.56 16.05 -12.67
CA ARG A 139 10.45 17.15 -12.30
C ARG A 139 9.70 18.45 -12.00
N LEU A 140 8.67 18.78 -12.78
CA LEU A 140 7.79 19.93 -12.51
C LEU A 140 7.06 19.78 -11.17
N ASN A 141 6.72 18.57 -10.77
CA ASN A 141 6.08 18.25 -9.50
C ASN A 141 7.08 18.03 -8.33
N GLY A 142 8.37 18.28 -8.55
CA GLY A 142 9.41 18.15 -7.53
C GLY A 142 9.80 16.71 -7.19
N VAL A 143 9.42 15.75 -8.04
CA VAL A 143 9.82 14.34 -7.91
C VAL A 143 11.18 14.14 -8.59
N ASP A 144 12.09 13.43 -7.93
CA ASP A 144 13.38 13.06 -8.46
C ASP A 144 13.22 12.00 -9.57
N ALA A 145 13.25 12.42 -10.82
CA ALA A 145 13.14 11.53 -11.96
C ALA A 145 14.19 11.87 -13.02
N GLU A 146 14.82 10.85 -13.57
CA GLU A 146 15.81 10.96 -14.64
C GLU A 146 15.48 9.94 -15.73
N PHE A 147 15.72 10.31 -17.01
CA PHE A 147 15.81 9.34 -18.09
C PHE A 147 17.26 8.85 -18.19
N ILE A 148 17.47 7.56 -18.32
CA ILE A 148 18.78 6.93 -18.42
C ILE A 148 18.85 5.99 -19.62
N THR A 149 20.06 5.89 -20.21
CA THR A 149 20.35 5.07 -21.39
C THR A 149 20.49 3.58 -21.05
N PRO A 150 20.46 2.69 -22.06
CA PRO A 150 20.71 1.26 -21.85
C PRO A 150 22.08 0.97 -21.20
N GLU A 151 23.10 1.73 -21.53
CA GLU A 151 24.45 1.59 -20.96
C GLU A 151 24.43 1.91 -19.47
N GLN A 152 23.77 3.00 -19.07
CA GLN A 152 23.62 3.38 -17.67
C GLN A 152 22.75 2.39 -16.90
N ILE A 153 21.74 1.79 -17.53
CA ILE A 153 20.95 0.70 -16.93
C ILE A 153 21.87 -0.51 -16.65
N LYS A 154 22.74 -0.87 -17.58
CA LYS A 154 23.65 -2.00 -17.44
C LYS A 154 24.71 -1.79 -16.35
N GLU A 155 25.12 -0.53 -16.11
CA GLU A 155 26.01 -0.17 -15.00
C GLU A 155 25.30 -0.35 -13.63
N ILE A 156 24.03 0.04 -13.55
CA ILE A 156 23.21 -0.07 -12.31
C ILE A 156 22.84 -1.52 -12.05
N GLU A 157 22.43 -2.24 -13.10
CA GLU A 157 21.95 -3.61 -13.03
C GLU A 157 22.65 -4.53 -14.04
N PRO A 158 23.85 -5.03 -13.70
CA PRO A 158 24.65 -5.84 -14.61
C PRO A 158 24.01 -7.16 -15.07
N THR A 159 23.01 -7.66 -14.34
CA THR A 159 22.35 -8.95 -14.63
C THR A 159 21.30 -8.87 -15.72
N ILE A 160 20.81 -7.65 -16.06
CA ILE A 160 19.75 -7.48 -17.04
C ILE A 160 20.21 -7.82 -18.46
N ASN A 161 19.37 -8.50 -19.22
CA ASN A 161 19.54 -8.74 -20.66
C ASN A 161 18.84 -7.62 -21.44
N LEU A 162 19.61 -6.69 -21.99
CA LEU A 162 19.07 -5.55 -22.75
C LEU A 162 18.57 -5.93 -24.15
N ASN A 163 18.99 -7.10 -24.67
CA ASN A 163 18.72 -7.58 -26.04
C ASN A 163 17.81 -8.81 -26.07
N SER A 164 16.88 -8.93 -25.13
CA SER A 164 15.86 -9.98 -25.14
C SER A 164 14.81 -9.75 -26.23
N ARG A 165 13.77 -10.59 -26.31
CA ARG A 165 12.56 -10.31 -27.12
C ARG A 165 11.91 -8.95 -26.78
N TYR A 166 12.19 -8.44 -25.62
CA TYR A 166 11.78 -7.12 -25.14
C TYR A 166 13.01 -6.21 -25.00
N PRO A 167 13.55 -5.67 -26.12
CA PRO A 167 14.76 -4.86 -26.10
C PRO A 167 14.56 -3.65 -25.19
N VAL A 168 15.57 -3.31 -24.41
CA VAL A 168 15.51 -2.15 -23.51
C VAL A 168 16.15 -0.95 -24.20
N LEU A 169 15.33 0.08 -24.49
CA LEU A 169 15.75 1.30 -25.19
C LEU A 169 16.07 2.45 -24.22
N GLY A 170 15.77 2.32 -22.96
CA GLY A 170 16.01 3.28 -21.90
C GLY A 170 15.14 3.00 -20.68
N ALA A 171 15.23 3.85 -19.69
CA ALA A 171 14.39 3.77 -18.49
C ALA A 171 14.21 5.14 -17.83
N SER A 172 13.16 5.31 -17.04
CA SER A 172 13.19 6.30 -15.96
C SER A 172 13.74 5.69 -14.69
N ILE A 173 14.50 6.47 -13.93
CA ILE A 173 14.93 6.12 -12.58
C ILE A 173 14.42 7.14 -11.57
N GLN A 174 13.89 6.67 -10.45
CA GLN A 174 13.65 7.46 -9.25
C GLN A 174 14.58 6.98 -8.14
N ARG A 175 15.59 7.78 -7.76
CA ARG A 175 16.64 7.35 -6.82
C ARG A 175 16.18 7.32 -5.38
N ARG A 176 15.28 8.22 -4.97
CA ARG A 176 14.67 8.22 -3.62
C ARG A 176 13.68 7.09 -3.40
N ALA A 177 13.24 6.43 -4.47
CA ALA A 177 12.38 5.26 -4.39
C ALA A 177 13.14 4.02 -3.87
N GLY A 178 12.40 2.96 -3.54
CA GLY A 178 12.99 1.72 -3.07
C GLY A 178 11.98 0.74 -2.53
N VAL A 179 12.33 0.05 -1.46
CA VAL A 179 11.48 -0.96 -0.80
C VAL A 179 11.41 -0.74 0.71
N ALA A 180 10.31 -1.17 1.34
CA ALA A 180 10.15 -1.21 2.79
C ALA A 180 9.58 -2.55 3.23
N ARG A 181 9.71 -2.90 4.53
CA ARG A 181 9.15 -4.15 5.06
C ARG A 181 7.68 -3.94 5.44
N HIS A 182 6.78 -4.61 4.76
CA HIS A 182 5.33 -4.46 4.95
C HIS A 182 4.87 -4.82 6.38
N ASP A 183 5.43 -5.87 6.96
CA ASP A 183 5.17 -6.29 8.35
C ASP A 183 5.69 -5.25 9.35
N ALA A 184 6.92 -4.76 9.18
CA ALA A 184 7.49 -3.73 10.01
C ALA A 184 6.69 -2.42 9.94
N VAL A 185 6.19 -2.04 8.77
CA VAL A 185 5.32 -0.87 8.58
C VAL A 185 4.02 -1.03 9.35
N ALA A 186 3.32 -2.16 9.20
CA ALA A 186 2.08 -2.43 9.92
C ALA A 186 2.30 -2.45 11.44
N TRP A 187 3.33 -3.10 11.91
CA TRP A 187 3.66 -3.18 13.33
C TRP A 187 4.12 -1.84 13.91
N GLY A 188 4.88 -1.06 13.15
CA GLY A 188 5.29 0.28 13.55
C GLY A 188 4.09 1.19 13.78
N PHE A 189 3.16 1.26 12.82
CA PHE A 189 1.93 2.03 12.97
C PHE A 189 1.01 1.48 14.08
N ALA A 190 0.86 0.14 14.20
CA ALA A 190 0.07 -0.46 15.26
C ALA A 190 0.61 -0.08 16.65
N ARG A 191 1.92 -0.21 16.84
CA ARG A 191 2.61 0.19 18.07
C ARG A 191 2.44 1.68 18.36
N GLY A 192 2.61 2.53 17.34
CA GLY A 192 2.42 3.97 17.45
C GLY A 192 0.97 4.33 17.81
N ALA A 193 0.00 3.75 17.16
CA ALA A 193 -1.42 3.95 17.45
C ALA A 193 -1.79 3.50 18.88
N ASP A 194 -1.33 2.32 19.29
CA ASP A 194 -1.55 1.79 20.64
C ASP A 194 -0.95 2.71 21.73
N GLN A 195 0.23 3.27 21.50
CA GLN A 195 0.86 4.24 22.42
C GLN A 195 0.03 5.52 22.59
N HIS A 196 -0.78 5.89 21.61
CA HIS A 196 -1.74 6.99 21.67
C HIS A 196 -3.13 6.56 22.19
N GLY A 197 -3.29 5.33 22.67
CA GLY A 197 -4.51 4.83 23.28
C GLY A 197 -5.57 4.29 22.31
N VAL A 198 -5.20 4.00 21.06
CA VAL A 198 -6.08 3.34 20.08
C VAL A 198 -6.26 1.88 20.47
N ASP A 199 -7.50 1.39 20.50
CA ASP A 199 -7.81 -0.01 20.74
C ASP A 199 -7.75 -0.79 19.41
N ILE A 200 -6.83 -1.75 19.29
CA ILE A 200 -6.66 -2.58 18.09
C ILE A 200 -7.25 -3.96 18.38
N ILE A 201 -8.39 -4.25 17.74
CA ILE A 201 -9.18 -5.43 18.02
C ILE A 201 -9.11 -6.39 16.83
N GLN A 202 -8.32 -7.43 16.99
CA GLN A 202 -8.16 -8.51 16.01
C GLN A 202 -9.24 -9.58 16.16
N ASN A 203 -9.46 -10.39 15.13
CA ASN A 203 -10.51 -11.41 15.08
C ASN A 203 -11.90 -10.82 15.40
N CYS A 204 -12.15 -9.61 14.88
CA CYS A 204 -13.39 -8.87 15.08
C CYS A 204 -13.95 -8.42 13.72
N GLN A 205 -14.56 -9.37 13.01
CA GLN A 205 -15.17 -9.10 11.72
C GLN A 205 -16.39 -8.20 11.87
N VAL A 206 -16.45 -7.12 11.09
CA VAL A 206 -17.64 -6.29 10.91
C VAL A 206 -18.59 -7.04 9.96
N THR A 207 -19.83 -7.18 10.39
CA THR A 207 -20.91 -7.90 9.67
C THR A 207 -22.07 -7.00 9.25
N GLY A 208 -22.05 -5.73 9.70
CA GLY A 208 -23.04 -4.73 9.33
C GLY A 208 -22.60 -3.33 9.73
N ILE A 209 -23.10 -2.32 9.00
CA ILE A 209 -22.94 -0.91 9.34
C ILE A 209 -24.32 -0.32 9.55
N ARG A 210 -24.64 0.10 10.78
CA ARG A 210 -25.94 0.65 11.12
C ARG A 210 -25.99 2.15 10.86
N ARG A 211 -27.13 2.60 10.34
CA ARG A 211 -27.41 4.02 10.13
C ARG A 211 -28.84 4.35 10.55
N GLU A 212 -29.04 5.56 11.02
CA GLU A 212 -30.34 6.12 11.37
C GLU A 212 -30.35 7.62 11.08
N GLY A 213 -31.42 8.14 10.54
CA GLY A 213 -31.54 9.56 10.23
C GLY A 213 -30.48 10.12 9.29
N GLY A 214 -29.96 9.31 8.35
CA GLY A 214 -28.92 9.71 7.42
C GLY A 214 -27.49 9.72 7.99
N ALA A 215 -27.30 9.25 9.23
CA ALA A 215 -25.98 9.16 9.89
C ALA A 215 -25.65 7.73 10.28
N VAL A 216 -24.35 7.39 10.39
CA VAL A 216 -23.95 6.12 11.00
C VAL A 216 -24.22 6.16 12.51
N THR A 217 -24.58 4.99 13.07
CA THR A 217 -24.80 4.83 14.52
C THR A 217 -23.88 3.78 15.13
N GLY A 218 -23.23 2.97 14.32
CA GLY A 218 -22.28 1.95 14.77
C GLY A 218 -22.14 0.81 13.77
N VAL A 219 -21.49 -0.25 14.24
CA VAL A 219 -21.21 -1.45 13.44
C VAL A 219 -21.62 -2.71 14.18
N ASP A 220 -22.17 -3.67 13.47
CA ASP A 220 -22.36 -5.04 13.95
C ASP A 220 -21.09 -5.83 13.72
N THR A 221 -20.71 -6.62 14.70
CA THR A 221 -19.49 -7.44 14.62
C THR A 221 -19.75 -8.84 15.15
N VAL A 222 -18.86 -9.76 14.88
CA VAL A 222 -18.89 -11.12 15.50
C VAL A 222 -18.74 -11.09 17.03
N LYS A 223 -18.36 -9.94 17.61
CA LYS A 223 -18.26 -9.70 19.06
C LYS A 223 -19.41 -8.84 19.62
N GLY A 224 -20.45 -8.62 18.82
CA GLY A 224 -21.62 -7.81 19.18
C GLY A 224 -21.63 -6.43 18.53
N PHE A 225 -22.66 -5.65 18.86
CA PHE A 225 -22.82 -4.29 18.34
C PHE A 225 -21.90 -3.31 19.07
N ILE A 226 -21.24 -2.46 18.27
CA ILE A 226 -20.38 -1.37 18.76
C ILE A 226 -20.95 -0.06 18.25
N LYS A 227 -21.39 0.79 19.17
CA LYS A 227 -21.85 2.14 18.84
C LYS A 227 -20.68 3.01 18.41
N ALA A 228 -20.85 3.82 17.36
CA ALA A 228 -19.82 4.71 16.86
C ALA A 228 -20.41 6.02 16.29
N LYS A 229 -19.79 7.15 16.59
CA LYS A 229 -20.16 8.45 16.02
C LYS A 229 -19.68 8.60 14.59
N LYS A 230 -18.50 8.02 14.28
CA LYS A 230 -17.87 8.02 12.95
C LYS A 230 -17.37 6.61 12.63
N VAL A 231 -17.50 6.20 11.37
CA VAL A 231 -17.01 4.92 10.85
C VAL A 231 -16.20 5.20 9.59
N ALA A 232 -14.96 4.72 9.54
CA ALA A 232 -14.12 4.73 8.35
C ALA A 232 -13.89 3.30 7.85
N VAL A 233 -14.11 3.05 6.59
CA VAL A 233 -13.88 1.75 5.95
C VAL A 233 -12.57 1.81 5.15
N VAL A 234 -11.63 0.93 5.52
CA VAL A 234 -10.26 0.87 4.96
C VAL A 234 -9.91 -0.60 4.71
N ALA A 235 -10.71 -1.29 3.91
CA ALA A 235 -10.69 -2.74 3.80
C ALA A 235 -10.25 -3.26 2.41
N ALA A 236 -9.62 -2.40 1.59
CA ALA A 236 -9.13 -2.70 0.24
C ALA A 236 -10.22 -3.43 -0.59
N GLY A 237 -9.91 -4.52 -1.28
CA GLY A 237 -10.86 -5.25 -2.12
C GLY A 237 -12.15 -5.75 -1.44
N ASN A 238 -12.27 -5.66 -0.11
CA ASN A 238 -13.53 -5.96 0.58
C ASN A 238 -14.37 -4.70 0.85
N THR A 239 -13.92 -3.52 0.41
CA THR A 239 -14.59 -2.25 0.77
C THR A 239 -15.95 -2.12 0.12
N SER A 240 -16.15 -2.56 -1.13
CA SER A 240 -17.45 -2.53 -1.80
C SER A 240 -18.52 -3.32 -1.03
N THR A 241 -18.18 -4.51 -0.54
CA THR A 241 -19.07 -5.33 0.30
C THR A 241 -19.47 -4.62 1.59
N LEU A 242 -18.51 -3.93 2.24
CA LEU A 242 -18.80 -3.15 3.46
C LEU A 242 -19.61 -1.89 3.16
N ALA A 243 -19.37 -1.25 2.02
CA ALA A 243 -20.14 -0.09 1.57
C ALA A 243 -21.62 -0.46 1.32
N ASP A 244 -21.88 -1.61 0.70
CA ASP A 244 -23.23 -2.13 0.48
C ASP A 244 -23.98 -2.35 1.80
N MET A 245 -23.30 -2.76 2.88
CA MET A 245 -23.90 -2.88 4.22
C MET A 245 -24.39 -1.53 4.76
N ALA A 246 -23.77 -0.42 4.32
CA ALA A 246 -24.21 0.93 4.63
C ALA A 246 -25.14 1.52 3.56
N GLY A 247 -25.51 0.78 2.53
CA GLY A 247 -26.31 1.24 1.40
C GLY A 247 -25.60 2.31 0.55
N VAL A 248 -24.28 2.24 0.46
CA VAL A 248 -23.43 3.10 -0.39
C VAL A 248 -22.83 2.25 -1.50
N ARG A 249 -23.05 2.65 -2.74
CA ARG A 249 -22.44 1.98 -3.89
C ARG A 249 -21.12 2.66 -4.26
N LEU A 250 -20.06 1.87 -4.35
CA LEU A 250 -18.74 2.32 -4.82
C LEU A 250 -18.49 1.78 -6.23
N PRO A 251 -17.93 2.57 -7.14
CA PRO A 251 -17.55 2.11 -8.48
C PRO A 251 -16.19 1.37 -8.42
N LEU A 252 -16.17 0.22 -7.75
CA LEU A 252 -14.97 -0.57 -7.53
C LEU A 252 -15.17 -2.00 -8.00
N GLU A 253 -14.14 -2.52 -8.65
CA GLU A 253 -14.00 -3.94 -8.98
C GLU A 253 -12.85 -4.55 -8.16
N SER A 254 -13.02 -5.80 -7.74
CA SER A 254 -12.00 -6.49 -6.94
C SER A 254 -11.36 -7.60 -7.78
N HIS A 255 -10.02 -7.54 -7.89
CA HIS A 255 -9.23 -8.47 -8.68
C HIS A 255 -8.07 -9.07 -7.87
N PRO A 256 -7.74 -10.35 -8.06
CA PRO A 256 -6.50 -10.91 -7.53
C PRO A 256 -5.28 -10.32 -8.24
N LEU A 257 -4.39 -9.66 -7.48
CA LEU A 257 -3.06 -9.24 -7.95
C LEU A 257 -2.01 -10.21 -7.42
N GLN A 258 -1.28 -10.84 -8.32
CA GLN A 258 -0.42 -11.97 -7.99
C GLN A 258 1.04 -11.56 -7.83
N ALA A 259 1.75 -12.26 -6.97
CA ALA A 259 3.18 -12.15 -6.79
C ALA A 259 3.77 -13.50 -6.39
N LEU A 260 5.07 -13.61 -6.51
CA LEU A 260 5.83 -14.79 -6.12
C LEU A 260 7.17 -14.42 -5.48
N VAL A 261 7.74 -15.37 -4.76
CA VAL A 261 9.06 -15.23 -4.14
C VAL A 261 9.90 -16.46 -4.42
N SER A 262 11.17 -16.24 -4.73
CA SER A 262 12.13 -17.32 -4.99
C SER A 262 12.74 -17.87 -3.69
N GLU A 263 13.56 -18.92 -3.83
CA GLU A 263 14.57 -19.25 -2.83
C GLU A 263 15.56 -18.09 -2.68
N PRO A 264 16.20 -17.91 -1.48
CA PRO A 264 17.18 -16.87 -1.28
C PRO A 264 18.46 -17.17 -2.05
N ILE A 265 18.97 -16.15 -2.71
CA ILE A 265 20.26 -16.16 -3.43
C ILE A 265 21.16 -15.02 -2.94
N LYS A 266 22.41 -14.99 -3.37
CA LYS A 266 23.31 -13.88 -3.07
C LYS A 266 22.71 -12.55 -3.60
N PRO A 267 23.01 -11.40 -2.98
CA PRO A 267 22.58 -10.10 -3.48
C PRO A 267 23.12 -9.84 -4.90
N VAL A 268 22.21 -9.70 -5.85
CA VAL A 268 22.52 -9.50 -7.27
C VAL A 268 21.59 -8.49 -7.94
N VAL A 269 20.41 -8.20 -7.34
CA VAL A 269 19.46 -7.18 -7.81
C VAL A 269 19.45 -6.05 -6.79
N ASN A 270 20.14 -4.96 -7.10
CA ASN A 270 20.30 -3.85 -6.18
C ASN A 270 19.18 -2.81 -6.28
N THR A 271 18.52 -2.73 -7.42
CA THR A 271 17.48 -1.74 -7.73
C THR A 271 16.17 -2.46 -8.02
N VAL A 272 15.05 -1.83 -7.75
CA VAL A 272 13.75 -2.35 -8.20
C VAL A 272 13.63 -2.10 -9.71
N ILE A 273 13.31 -3.14 -10.46
CA ILE A 273 13.14 -3.04 -11.91
C ILE A 273 11.68 -3.34 -12.26
N MET A 274 11.07 -2.46 -13.01
CA MET A 274 9.69 -2.57 -13.46
C MET A 274 9.63 -2.46 -14.99
N SER A 275 8.79 -3.28 -15.60
CA SER A 275 8.45 -3.19 -17.01
C SER A 275 6.93 -3.24 -17.16
N ASN A 276 6.34 -2.12 -17.56
CA ASN A 276 4.90 -2.07 -17.82
C ASN A 276 4.51 -2.84 -19.09
N ALA A 277 5.38 -2.87 -20.09
CA ALA A 277 5.11 -3.54 -21.36
C ALA A 277 4.94 -5.06 -21.22
N VAL A 278 5.63 -5.67 -20.26
CA VAL A 278 5.54 -7.12 -19.98
C VAL A 278 4.89 -7.44 -18.64
N HIS A 279 4.30 -6.46 -17.99
CA HIS A 279 3.60 -6.58 -16.70
C HIS A 279 4.39 -7.32 -15.63
N ALA A 280 5.70 -7.06 -15.58
CA ALA A 280 6.59 -7.72 -14.63
C ALA A 280 7.46 -6.71 -13.88
N TYR A 281 7.73 -6.99 -12.63
CA TYR A 281 8.72 -6.28 -11.83
C TYR A 281 9.47 -7.24 -10.92
N ILE A 282 10.70 -6.89 -10.60
CA ILE A 282 11.58 -7.68 -9.75
C ILE A 282 12.30 -6.78 -8.76
N SER A 283 12.44 -7.26 -7.55
CA SER A 283 13.32 -6.70 -6.52
C SER A 283 13.95 -7.83 -5.71
N GLN A 284 14.98 -7.55 -4.95
CA GLN A 284 15.56 -8.54 -4.04
C GLN A 284 15.40 -8.10 -2.59
N SER A 285 14.91 -8.99 -1.75
CA SER A 285 14.76 -8.75 -0.32
C SER A 285 16.12 -8.78 0.40
N ASP A 286 16.16 -8.23 1.62
CA ASP A 286 17.38 -8.28 2.46
C ASP A 286 17.75 -9.71 2.89
N LYS A 287 16.83 -10.67 2.75
CA LYS A 287 17.07 -12.10 2.97
C LYS A 287 17.62 -12.83 1.74
N GLY A 288 17.67 -12.16 0.60
CA GLY A 288 18.14 -12.70 -0.66
C GLY A 288 17.05 -13.23 -1.60
N ASP A 289 15.78 -13.31 -1.16
CA ASP A 289 14.70 -13.76 -2.02
C ASP A 289 14.44 -12.74 -3.14
N LEU A 290 14.27 -13.23 -4.37
CA LEU A 290 13.70 -12.42 -5.45
C LEU A 290 12.20 -12.29 -5.23
N VAL A 291 11.70 -11.07 -5.13
CA VAL A 291 10.27 -10.74 -5.06
C VAL A 291 9.85 -10.30 -6.45
N ILE A 292 9.00 -11.10 -7.07
CA ILE A 292 8.55 -10.91 -8.44
C ILE A 292 7.04 -10.66 -8.43
N GLY A 293 6.62 -9.63 -9.08
CA GLY A 293 5.22 -9.30 -9.33
C GLY A 293 5.02 -9.07 -10.81
N ALA A 294 3.88 -8.80 -11.18
CA ALA A 294 2.82 -9.74 -11.39
C ALA A 294 1.65 -9.07 -12.06
N GLY A 295 0.97 -9.91 -12.82
CA GLY A 295 -0.28 -9.56 -13.44
C GLY A 295 -1.46 -9.59 -12.48
N VAL A 296 -2.52 -8.93 -12.91
CA VAL A 296 -3.83 -8.96 -12.29
C VAL A 296 -4.68 -10.00 -13.02
N ASP A 297 -5.45 -10.81 -12.31
CA ASP A 297 -6.45 -11.66 -12.94
C ASP A 297 -7.50 -10.81 -13.66
N GLN A 298 -7.82 -11.17 -14.90
CA GLN A 298 -8.80 -10.42 -15.72
C GLN A 298 -10.23 -10.50 -15.18
N TYR A 299 -10.51 -11.51 -14.34
CA TYR A 299 -11.82 -11.72 -13.77
C TYR A 299 -11.90 -11.20 -12.34
N THR A 300 -13.00 -10.53 -12.03
CA THR A 300 -13.31 -10.12 -10.66
C THR A 300 -13.34 -11.32 -9.72
N GLY A 301 -12.78 -11.20 -8.54
CA GLY A 301 -12.75 -12.29 -7.58
C GLY A 301 -12.02 -11.96 -6.27
N PHE A 302 -12.19 -12.86 -5.30
CA PHE A 302 -11.57 -12.76 -3.98
C PHE A 302 -10.56 -13.89 -3.73
N GLY A 303 -10.06 -14.52 -4.79
CA GLY A 303 -9.04 -15.56 -4.71
C GLY A 303 -7.69 -15.02 -4.25
N GLN A 304 -7.03 -15.73 -3.32
CA GLN A 304 -5.74 -15.29 -2.76
C GLN A 304 -4.58 -16.24 -3.06
N ARG A 305 -4.78 -17.20 -3.98
CA ARG A 305 -3.76 -18.19 -4.33
C ARG A 305 -2.99 -17.86 -5.60
N GLY A 306 -3.58 -17.13 -6.50
CA GLY A 306 -3.04 -16.90 -7.84
C GLY A 306 -3.46 -17.96 -8.86
N SER A 307 -3.26 -17.66 -10.13
CA SER A 307 -3.57 -18.50 -11.28
C SER A 307 -2.29 -18.88 -12.04
N PHE A 308 -2.30 -20.05 -12.65
CA PHE A 308 -1.10 -20.61 -13.28
C PHE A 308 -0.67 -19.79 -14.52
N ASN A 309 -1.62 -19.39 -15.35
CA ASN A 309 -1.36 -18.59 -16.55
C ASN A 309 -0.70 -17.24 -16.27
N ILE A 310 -1.11 -16.55 -15.19
CA ILE A 310 -0.50 -15.28 -14.80
C ILE A 310 0.94 -15.49 -14.33
N ILE A 311 1.18 -16.51 -13.52
CA ILE A 311 2.52 -16.82 -13.01
C ILE A 311 3.45 -17.26 -14.16
N GLU A 312 2.98 -18.07 -15.09
CA GLU A 312 3.74 -18.52 -16.25
C GLU A 312 4.20 -17.34 -17.10
N GLY A 313 3.27 -16.44 -17.49
CA GLY A 313 3.62 -15.25 -18.27
C GLY A 313 4.59 -14.31 -17.54
N THR A 314 4.42 -14.13 -16.22
CA THR A 314 5.33 -13.34 -15.41
C THR A 314 6.74 -13.95 -15.37
N LEU A 315 6.84 -15.26 -15.16
CA LEU A 315 8.14 -15.95 -15.13
C LEU A 315 8.82 -15.97 -16.49
N GLU A 316 8.07 -16.14 -17.58
CA GLU A 316 8.58 -16.03 -18.95
C GLU A 316 9.24 -14.66 -19.16
N ALA A 317 8.56 -13.57 -18.83
CA ALA A 317 9.10 -12.22 -18.96
C ALA A 317 10.36 -12.00 -18.09
N ILE A 318 10.37 -12.51 -16.86
CA ILE A 318 11.53 -12.38 -15.97
C ILE A 318 12.73 -13.17 -16.49
N VAL A 319 12.55 -14.38 -16.96
CA VAL A 319 13.66 -15.21 -17.48
C VAL A 319 14.22 -14.61 -18.78
N GLU A 320 13.39 -13.99 -19.62
CA GLU A 320 13.84 -13.25 -20.79
C GLU A 320 14.72 -12.04 -20.41
N MET A 321 14.28 -11.25 -19.45
CA MET A 321 15.03 -10.07 -18.98
C MET A 321 16.23 -10.43 -18.11
N PHE A 322 16.18 -11.56 -17.41
CA PHE A 322 17.21 -12.03 -16.47
C PHE A 322 17.49 -13.53 -16.66
N PRO A 323 18.14 -13.96 -17.76
CA PRO A 323 18.42 -15.39 -18.01
C PRO A 323 19.22 -16.06 -16.88
N VAL A 324 19.97 -15.29 -16.12
CA VAL A 324 20.75 -15.78 -14.97
C VAL A 324 19.87 -16.42 -13.89
N PHE A 325 18.58 -16.06 -13.81
CA PHE A 325 17.64 -16.59 -12.83
C PHE A 325 16.88 -17.84 -13.30
N SER A 326 17.13 -18.36 -14.51
CA SER A 326 16.41 -19.49 -15.09
C SER A 326 16.44 -20.79 -14.26
N ARG A 327 17.40 -20.92 -13.32
CA ARG A 327 17.54 -22.08 -12.42
C ARG A 327 17.13 -21.82 -10.99
N VAL A 328 16.69 -20.58 -10.66
CA VAL A 328 16.25 -20.22 -9.31
C VAL A 328 14.89 -20.82 -9.04
N ARG A 329 14.70 -21.43 -7.89
CA ARG A 329 13.45 -22.10 -7.53
C ARG A 329 12.45 -21.09 -6.96
N MET A 330 11.19 -21.26 -7.34
CA MET A 330 10.09 -20.53 -6.73
C MET A 330 9.68 -21.21 -5.41
N ASN A 331 9.65 -20.45 -4.31
CA ASN A 331 9.22 -20.93 -3.01
C ASN A 331 7.72 -20.77 -2.77
N ARG A 332 7.14 -19.65 -3.17
CA ARG A 332 5.75 -19.32 -2.89
C ARG A 332 5.18 -18.37 -3.92
N GLN A 333 3.88 -18.54 -4.20
CA GLN A 333 3.05 -17.56 -4.88
C GLN A 333 1.84 -17.20 -4.02
N TRP A 334 1.28 -16.02 -4.23
CA TRP A 334 0.06 -15.57 -3.56
C TRP A 334 -0.67 -14.52 -4.40
N GLY A 335 -1.94 -14.24 -4.06
CA GLY A 335 -2.71 -13.13 -4.59
C GLY A 335 -3.17 -12.19 -3.48
N GLY A 336 -3.06 -10.89 -3.70
CA GLY A 336 -3.75 -9.86 -2.94
C GLY A 336 -5.04 -9.48 -3.66
N ILE A 337 -6.07 -9.04 -2.94
CA ILE A 337 -7.31 -8.57 -3.56
C ILE A 337 -7.23 -7.06 -3.68
N VAL A 338 -6.95 -6.57 -4.88
CA VAL A 338 -6.92 -5.13 -5.16
C VAL A 338 -8.31 -4.64 -5.53
N ASP A 339 -8.58 -3.41 -5.19
CA ASP A 339 -9.78 -2.66 -5.51
C ASP A 339 -9.45 -1.62 -6.58
N VAL A 340 -10.06 -1.76 -7.74
CA VAL A 340 -9.80 -0.93 -8.91
C VAL A 340 -10.99 0.00 -9.16
N SER A 341 -10.71 1.28 -9.26
CA SER A 341 -11.68 2.32 -9.66
C SER A 341 -11.60 2.59 -11.16
N PRO A 342 -12.62 3.19 -11.81
CA PRO A 342 -12.63 3.45 -13.24
C PRO A 342 -11.47 4.31 -13.75
N ASP A 343 -10.92 5.20 -12.91
CA ASP A 343 -9.78 6.06 -13.23
C ASP A 343 -8.47 5.59 -12.59
N ALA A 344 -8.40 4.36 -12.11
CA ALA A 344 -7.25 3.76 -11.43
C ALA A 344 -6.67 4.59 -10.27
N CYS A 345 -7.45 5.54 -9.73
CA CYS A 345 -7.07 6.40 -8.62
C CYS A 345 -7.87 6.11 -7.35
N PRO A 346 -7.30 6.30 -6.15
CA PRO A 346 -8.00 5.97 -4.90
C PRO A 346 -9.24 6.82 -4.65
N ILE A 347 -10.10 6.33 -3.77
CA ILE A 347 -11.19 7.08 -3.16
C ILE A 347 -10.79 7.37 -1.72
N ILE A 348 -10.59 8.66 -1.39
CA ILE A 348 -10.29 9.13 -0.03
C ILE A 348 -11.33 10.19 0.31
N SER A 349 -12.49 9.76 0.77
CA SER A 349 -13.68 10.60 0.79
C SER A 349 -14.55 10.41 2.02
N LYS A 350 -15.27 11.47 2.39
CA LYS A 350 -16.52 11.35 3.12
C LYS A 350 -17.64 10.96 2.16
N THR A 351 -18.80 10.60 2.69
CA THR A 351 -20.00 10.25 1.92
C THR A 351 -21.17 11.14 2.32
N ASP A 352 -22.29 10.99 1.62
CA ASP A 352 -23.58 11.62 1.99
C ASP A 352 -24.15 11.05 3.30
N VAL A 353 -23.70 9.87 3.72
CA VAL A 353 -24.04 9.32 5.03
C VAL A 353 -23.18 9.99 6.08
N LYS A 354 -23.76 10.82 6.92
CA LYS A 354 -23.03 11.57 7.94
C LYS A 354 -22.21 10.63 8.84
N GLY A 355 -20.93 10.93 8.97
CA GLY A 355 -20.00 10.15 9.78
C GLY A 355 -19.46 8.88 9.12
N LEU A 356 -19.74 8.63 7.83
CA LEU A 356 -19.19 7.50 7.08
C LEU A 356 -18.13 7.97 6.08
N TYR A 357 -16.97 7.32 6.11
CA TYR A 357 -15.80 7.67 5.30
C TYR A 357 -15.20 6.43 4.63
N PHE A 358 -14.63 6.60 3.43
CA PHE A 358 -13.94 5.53 2.71
C PHE A 358 -12.51 5.94 2.33
N ASN A 359 -11.59 4.97 2.45
CA ASN A 359 -10.24 5.03 1.93
C ASN A 359 -9.93 3.70 1.23
N CYS A 360 -10.09 3.67 -0.09
CA CYS A 360 -10.11 2.47 -0.92
C CYS A 360 -9.78 2.79 -2.38
N GLY A 361 -9.92 1.82 -3.29
CA GLY A 361 -9.69 2.02 -4.72
C GLY A 361 -8.22 2.20 -5.09
N TRP A 362 -7.31 1.65 -4.31
CA TRP A 362 -5.87 1.88 -4.47
C TRP A 362 -5.23 1.06 -5.58
N GLY A 363 -5.92 0.06 -6.12
CA GLY A 363 -5.36 -0.82 -7.12
C GLY A 363 -3.97 -1.33 -6.71
N THR A 364 -2.99 -1.12 -7.57
CA THR A 364 -1.58 -1.50 -7.32
C THR A 364 -0.79 -0.43 -6.56
N GLY A 365 -1.39 0.74 -6.30
CA GLY A 365 -0.73 1.92 -5.71
C GLY A 365 -0.69 1.97 -4.17
N GLY A 366 -1.42 1.10 -3.47
CA GLY A 366 -1.76 1.27 -2.07
C GLY A 366 -0.57 1.34 -1.10
N PHE A 367 0.34 0.38 -1.13
CA PHE A 367 1.39 0.28 -0.10
C PHE A 367 2.27 1.53 -0.03
N LYS A 368 2.72 2.02 -1.16
CA LYS A 368 3.58 3.21 -1.23
C LYS A 368 2.91 4.49 -0.74
N ALA A 369 1.58 4.54 -0.77
CA ALA A 369 0.79 5.66 -0.26
C ALA A 369 0.50 5.59 1.24
N THR A 370 0.79 4.48 1.92
CA THR A 370 0.35 4.19 3.29
C THR A 370 0.48 5.38 4.26
N PRO A 371 1.66 6.02 4.46
CA PRO A 371 1.75 7.13 5.39
C PRO A 371 1.00 8.38 4.89
N GLY A 372 1.10 8.73 3.60
CA GLY A 372 0.41 9.87 3.01
C GLY A 372 -1.10 9.74 3.04
N SER A 373 -1.59 8.56 2.66
CA SER A 373 -3.01 8.20 2.72
C SER A 373 -3.58 8.29 4.13
N GLY A 374 -2.89 7.69 5.11
CA GLY A 374 -3.31 7.76 6.51
C GLY A 374 -3.35 9.20 7.02
N TRP A 375 -2.37 10.01 6.63
CA TRP A 375 -2.24 11.41 7.03
C TRP A 375 -3.38 12.28 6.48
N VAL A 376 -3.67 12.24 5.17
CA VAL A 376 -4.76 13.04 4.57
C VAL A 376 -6.13 12.55 5.01
N PHE A 377 -6.30 11.23 5.19
CA PHE A 377 -7.57 10.68 5.60
C PHE A 377 -7.88 10.97 7.08
N ALA A 378 -6.86 10.99 7.94
CA ALA A 378 -7.00 11.46 9.32
C ALA A 378 -7.49 12.92 9.37
N HIS A 379 -6.93 13.80 8.52
CA HIS A 379 -7.40 15.18 8.38
C HIS A 379 -8.88 15.23 7.96
N THR A 380 -9.24 14.44 6.94
CA THR A 380 -10.62 14.41 6.42
C THR A 380 -11.63 13.99 7.50
N ILE A 381 -11.29 12.96 8.27
CA ILE A 381 -12.16 12.47 9.35
C ILE A 381 -12.24 13.48 10.51
N ALA A 382 -11.12 14.09 10.89
CA ALA A 382 -11.08 15.01 12.01
C ALA A 382 -11.88 16.30 11.74
N ASN A 383 -11.75 16.85 10.53
CA ASN A 383 -12.34 18.14 10.14
C ASN A 383 -13.68 17.99 9.39
N ASP A 384 -14.13 16.78 9.09
CA ASP A 384 -15.26 16.50 8.21
C ASP A 384 -15.18 17.20 6.82
N ALA A 385 -13.94 17.43 6.37
CA ALA A 385 -13.60 18.11 5.14
C ALA A 385 -12.31 17.55 4.54
N PRO A 386 -12.20 17.41 3.20
CA PRO A 386 -10.99 16.88 2.58
C PRO A 386 -9.79 17.81 2.80
N HIS A 387 -8.61 17.23 2.93
CA HIS A 387 -7.37 17.98 2.80
C HIS A 387 -7.14 18.36 1.32
N PRO A 388 -6.51 19.48 0.98
CA PRO A 388 -6.25 19.85 -0.42
C PRO A 388 -5.61 18.74 -1.27
N LEU A 389 -4.71 17.95 -0.71
CA LEU A 389 -4.07 16.83 -1.40
C LEU A 389 -5.02 15.65 -1.71
N ASN A 390 -6.10 15.48 -0.98
CA ASN A 390 -7.06 14.41 -1.27
C ASN A 390 -8.42 14.91 -1.76
N ALA A 391 -8.61 16.20 -1.89
CA ALA A 391 -9.85 16.75 -2.44
C ALA A 391 -10.18 16.22 -3.85
N PRO A 392 -9.21 16.06 -4.77
CA PRO A 392 -9.47 15.47 -6.07
C PRO A 392 -9.91 14.00 -6.02
N PHE A 393 -9.54 13.28 -4.96
CA PHE A 393 -9.85 11.85 -4.78
C PHE A 393 -11.21 11.60 -4.11
N SER A 394 -12.14 12.56 -4.21
CA SER A 394 -13.50 12.41 -3.68
C SER A 394 -14.30 11.37 -4.47
N LEU A 395 -15.28 10.75 -3.81
CA LEU A 395 -16.24 9.87 -4.47
C LEU A 395 -17.07 10.61 -5.54
N ASP A 396 -17.32 11.91 -5.32
CA ASP A 396 -18.16 12.75 -6.19
C ASP A 396 -17.58 12.90 -7.60
N ARG A 397 -16.28 12.72 -7.80
CA ARG A 397 -15.63 12.84 -9.11
C ARG A 397 -16.23 11.89 -10.16
N PHE A 398 -16.74 10.73 -9.74
CA PHE A 398 -17.40 9.78 -10.64
C PHE A 398 -18.81 10.22 -11.08
N TYR A 399 -19.43 11.12 -10.33
CA TYR A 399 -20.73 11.71 -10.69
C TYR A 399 -20.57 13.01 -11.48
N THR A 400 -19.52 13.76 -11.22
CA THR A 400 -19.23 15.03 -11.90
C THR A 400 -18.39 14.88 -13.18
N GLY A 401 -17.78 13.70 -13.38
CA GLY A 401 -16.91 13.44 -14.53
C GLY A 401 -15.49 14.02 -14.41
N HIS A 402 -15.10 14.55 -13.24
CA HIS A 402 -13.74 15.08 -13.01
C HIS A 402 -12.76 13.96 -12.63
N LEU A 403 -12.57 13.01 -13.54
CA LEU A 403 -11.63 11.90 -13.34
C LEU A 403 -10.18 12.41 -13.36
N ILE A 404 -9.30 11.76 -12.58
CA ILE A 404 -7.89 12.12 -12.48
C ILE A 404 -7.10 11.47 -13.61
N ASP A 405 -7.31 10.16 -13.80
CA ASP A 405 -6.64 9.38 -14.84
C ASP A 405 -7.69 8.65 -15.69
N GLU A 406 -8.06 9.26 -16.80
CA GLU A 406 -9.11 8.73 -17.68
C GLU A 406 -8.68 7.45 -18.43
N HIS A 407 -7.39 7.18 -18.48
CA HIS A 407 -6.81 6.10 -19.29
C HIS A 407 -6.02 5.07 -18.49
N GLY A 408 -6.08 5.10 -17.16
CA GLY A 408 -5.32 4.18 -16.32
C GLY A 408 -3.80 4.34 -16.46
N ALA A 409 -3.33 5.52 -16.89
CA ALA A 409 -1.91 5.81 -17.12
C ALA A 409 -1.07 5.81 -15.83
N ALA A 410 -1.68 5.64 -14.66
CA ALA A 410 -1.02 5.62 -13.37
C ALA A 410 -0.14 4.39 -13.13
N ALA A 411 0.15 3.60 -14.16
CA ALA A 411 1.28 2.68 -14.14
C ALA A 411 1.01 1.18 -14.09
N VAL A 412 -0.16 0.72 -14.20
CA VAL A 412 -0.35 -0.69 -14.58
C VAL A 412 -1.51 -0.71 -15.56
N ALA A 413 -1.20 -0.88 -16.83
CA ALA A 413 -2.22 -1.27 -17.78
C ALA A 413 -2.87 -2.55 -17.24
N HIS A 414 -4.15 -2.49 -17.04
CA HIS A 414 -4.96 -3.64 -16.66
C HIS A 414 -5.40 -4.39 -17.91
#